data_d41cba4a261a97474a4a1eee2edc3f98
#
_entry.id   d41cba4a261a97474a4a1eee2edc3f98
#
_cell.length_a   1.000
_cell.length_b   1.000
_cell.length_c   1.000
_cell.angle_alpha   90.00
_cell.angle_beta   90.00
_cell.angle_gamma   90.00
#
_symmetry.space_group_name_H-M   'P 1'
#
loop_
_entity.id
_entity.type
_entity.pdbx_description
1 polymer ?
#
loop_
_entity_poly.entity_id
_entity_poly.type
_entity_poly.pdbx_seq_one_letter_code
_entity_poly.pdbx_strand_id
1 'polypeptide(L)'
;MKHRLISYFTATFLAATLISSMTLHAAPYAAVVMDARNGKIYHSRNADTRLHPASLTKMMTLYVAFQAIENNEISLDSYVTISRNAAAEPPSKIWLKRGQKIKLRYLIRAAAIKSANDAATAIGEAISGSEANFSKRMTRTARAMGMSRTTFKNAHGLTRAGHLSTARDMTILGRHMIYDYPQYYNL
;
A
#
# COMPACT_ATOMS: atom_id res chain seq x y z
N MET A 1 42.31 46.48 19.34
CA MET A 1 41.70 45.14 19.67
C MET A 1 40.17 45.15 19.70
N LYS A 2 39.50 46.23 20.09
CA LYS A 2 38.00 46.26 20.22
C LYS A 2 37.24 46.11 18.88
N HIS A 3 37.73 46.61 17.76
CA HIS A 3 37.05 46.55 16.46
C HIS A 3 37.08 45.16 15.81
N ARG A 4 38.05 44.29 16.10
CA ARG A 4 38.08 42.91 15.57
C ARG A 4 37.10 41.98 16.24
N LEU A 5 36.80 42.14 17.53
CA LEU A 5 35.84 41.36 18.28
C LEU A 5 34.38 41.59 17.81
N ILE A 6 34.03 42.84 17.46
CA ILE A 6 32.69 43.19 16.97
C ILE A 6 32.44 42.56 15.60
N SER A 7 33.47 42.52 14.72
CA SER A 7 33.35 41.92 13.39
C SER A 7 33.08 40.39 13.41
N TYR A 8 33.66 39.67 14.37
CA TYR A 8 33.41 38.23 14.53
C TYR A 8 32.01 37.95 15.11
N PHE A 9 31.48 38.80 16.01
CA PHE A 9 30.17 38.65 16.59
C PHE A 9 29.04 38.87 15.55
N THR A 10 29.19 39.85 14.67
CA THR A 10 28.24 40.13 13.59
C THR A 10 28.25 39.04 12.52
N ALA A 11 29.44 38.52 12.16
CA ALA A 11 29.56 37.42 11.19
C ALA A 11 28.94 36.10 11.71
N THR A 12 29.11 35.79 13.00
CA THR A 12 28.55 34.60 13.63
C THR A 12 27.04 34.70 13.75
N PHE A 13 26.47 35.87 14.03
CA PHE A 13 25.03 36.09 14.12
C PHE A 13 24.38 36.03 12.74
N LEU A 14 25.01 36.50 11.68
CA LEU A 14 24.52 36.44 10.31
C LEU A 14 24.54 34.98 9.76
N ALA A 15 25.58 34.21 10.12
CA ALA A 15 25.65 32.79 9.77
C ALA A 15 24.58 31.93 10.48
N ALA A 16 24.26 32.24 11.74
CA ALA A 16 23.20 31.54 12.49
C ALA A 16 21.79 31.80 11.94
N THR A 17 21.52 32.97 11.35
CA THR A 17 20.23 33.30 10.74
C THR A 17 20.02 32.63 9.38
N LEU A 18 21.08 32.27 8.66
CA LEU A 18 21.01 31.57 7.36
C LEU A 18 20.68 30.07 7.49
N ILE A 19 20.86 29.48 8.68
CA ILE A 19 20.54 28.06 8.92
C ILE A 19 19.05 27.85 9.24
N SER A 20 18.27 28.89 9.51
CA SER A 20 16.88 28.81 9.97
C SER A 20 15.82 28.66 8.85
N SER A 21 16.21 28.46 7.59
CA SER A 21 15.25 28.36 6.47
C SER A 21 15.06 26.93 5.95
N MET A 22 15.29 25.91 6.75
CA MET A 22 14.78 24.59 6.41
C MET A 22 13.26 24.61 6.53
N THR A 23 12.58 24.82 5.42
CA THR A 23 11.14 24.59 5.33
C THR A 23 10.87 23.14 5.67
N LEU A 24 10.39 22.88 6.89
CA LEU A 24 9.80 21.60 7.23
C LEU A 24 8.61 21.39 6.28
N HIS A 25 8.84 20.67 5.19
CA HIS A 25 7.74 20.18 4.36
C HIS A 25 6.98 19.17 5.20
N ALA A 26 5.80 19.56 5.66
CA ALA A 26 4.85 18.60 6.23
C ALA A 26 4.62 17.47 5.24
N ALA A 27 4.57 16.23 5.72
CA ALA A 27 4.25 15.09 4.87
C ALA A 27 2.95 15.35 4.10
N PRO A 28 2.88 15.02 2.81
CA PRO A 28 1.69 15.27 2.01
C PRO A 28 0.49 14.56 2.62
N TYR A 29 -0.57 15.31 2.92
CA TYR A 29 -1.80 14.83 3.53
C TYR A 29 -2.94 14.81 2.50
N ALA A 30 -3.64 13.67 2.40
CA ALA A 30 -4.84 13.52 1.59
C ALA A 30 -5.90 12.73 2.37
N ALA A 31 -7.17 13.13 2.28
CA ALA A 31 -8.28 12.47 2.95
C ALA A 31 -9.57 12.54 2.14
N VAL A 32 -10.38 11.49 2.24
CA VAL A 32 -11.75 11.41 1.72
C VAL A 32 -12.63 10.69 2.73
N VAL A 33 -13.83 11.23 2.96
CA VAL A 33 -14.90 10.55 3.68
C VAL A 33 -16.08 10.37 2.71
N MET A 34 -16.46 9.12 2.49
CA MET A 34 -17.52 8.73 1.55
C MET A 34 -18.59 7.90 2.28
N ASP A 35 -19.85 8.15 1.98
CA ASP A 35 -20.93 7.22 2.32
C ASP A 35 -20.80 5.97 1.42
N ALA A 36 -20.50 4.83 2.02
CA ALA A 36 -20.30 3.59 1.26
C ALA A 36 -21.58 3.12 0.53
N ARG A 37 -22.78 3.48 1.00
CA ARG A 37 -24.06 3.05 0.42
C ARG A 37 -24.32 3.72 -0.94
N ASN A 38 -24.09 5.02 -1.05
CA ASN A 38 -24.47 5.82 -2.21
C ASN A 38 -23.30 6.53 -2.91
N GLY A 39 -22.09 6.46 -2.35
CA GLY A 39 -20.88 7.08 -2.92
C GLY A 39 -20.79 8.61 -2.67
N LYS A 40 -21.69 9.20 -1.86
CA LYS A 40 -21.66 10.63 -1.54
C LYS A 40 -20.40 10.98 -0.75
N ILE A 41 -19.69 12.00 -1.21
CA ILE A 41 -18.49 12.52 -0.52
C ILE A 41 -18.92 13.53 0.52
N TYR A 42 -18.57 13.29 1.78
CA TYR A 42 -18.80 14.22 2.90
C TYR A 42 -17.61 15.12 3.18
N HIS A 43 -16.39 14.61 2.94
CA HIS A 43 -15.17 15.39 3.11
C HIS A 43 -14.15 15.01 2.03
N SER A 44 -13.42 16.00 1.54
CA SER A 44 -12.39 15.80 0.53
C SER A 44 -11.27 16.84 0.70
N ARG A 45 -10.06 16.37 0.91
CA ARG A 45 -8.84 17.19 0.96
C ARG A 45 -7.73 16.49 0.19
N ASN A 46 -7.18 17.16 -0.82
CA ASN A 46 -6.13 16.60 -1.69
C ASN A 46 -6.48 15.20 -2.23
N ALA A 47 -7.78 14.92 -2.42
CA ALA A 47 -8.32 13.59 -2.69
C ALA A 47 -7.69 12.91 -3.90
N ASP A 48 -7.29 13.69 -4.90
CA ASP A 48 -6.77 13.23 -6.18
C ASP A 48 -5.23 13.36 -6.29
N THR A 49 -4.57 13.77 -5.21
CA THR A 49 -3.11 13.81 -5.16
C THR A 49 -2.56 12.39 -5.15
N ARG A 50 -1.62 12.09 -6.06
CA ARG A 50 -0.99 10.78 -6.15
C ARG A 50 0.08 10.64 -5.07
N LEU A 51 -0.12 9.71 -4.15
CA LEU A 51 0.74 9.40 -3.03
C LEU A 51 1.05 7.90 -3.00
N HIS A 52 2.07 7.52 -2.24
CA HIS A 52 2.36 6.12 -1.97
C HIS A 52 1.27 5.55 -1.02
N PRO A 53 0.53 4.51 -1.41
CA PRO A 53 -0.55 3.96 -0.61
C PRO A 53 -0.04 3.14 0.60
N ALA A 54 1.25 2.84 0.65
CA ALA A 54 1.85 1.97 1.65
C ALA A 54 1.04 0.68 1.82
N SER A 55 0.82 0.21 3.05
CA SER A 55 0.10 -1.04 3.33
C SER A 55 -1.37 -1.06 2.92
N LEU A 56 -1.99 0.07 2.59
CA LEU A 56 -3.31 0.08 1.95
C LEU A 56 -3.32 -0.70 0.62
N THR A 57 -2.17 -0.86 -0.03
CA THR A 57 -1.99 -1.74 -1.19
C THR A 57 -2.54 -3.14 -0.96
N LYS A 58 -2.42 -3.69 0.27
CA LYS A 58 -2.88 -5.02 0.58
C LYS A 58 -4.41 -5.19 0.49
N MET A 59 -5.18 -4.10 0.55
CA MET A 59 -6.60 -4.15 0.25
C MET A 59 -6.83 -4.64 -1.19
N MET A 60 -6.06 -4.13 -2.18
CA MET A 60 -6.14 -4.61 -3.56
C MET A 60 -5.61 -6.04 -3.70
N THR A 61 -4.57 -6.41 -2.96
CA THR A 61 -4.07 -7.80 -2.95
C THR A 61 -5.15 -8.76 -2.48
N LEU A 62 -5.85 -8.43 -1.40
CA LEU A 62 -6.97 -9.23 -0.88
C LEU A 62 -8.16 -9.23 -1.82
N TYR A 63 -8.51 -8.07 -2.41
CA TYR A 63 -9.59 -7.99 -3.38
C TYR A 63 -9.36 -8.93 -4.59
N VAL A 64 -8.16 -8.90 -5.16
CA VAL A 64 -7.79 -9.79 -6.28
C VAL A 64 -7.76 -11.26 -5.83
N ALA A 65 -7.37 -11.54 -4.58
CA ALA A 65 -7.41 -12.90 -4.04
C ALA A 65 -8.87 -13.40 -3.91
N PHE A 66 -9.79 -12.57 -3.42
CA PHE A 66 -11.21 -12.92 -3.34
C PHE A 66 -11.82 -13.10 -4.74
N GLN A 67 -11.49 -12.22 -5.68
CA GLN A 67 -11.89 -12.38 -7.09
C GLN A 67 -11.41 -13.72 -7.67
N ALA A 68 -10.17 -14.11 -7.40
CA ALA A 68 -9.60 -15.37 -7.88
C ALA A 68 -10.30 -16.59 -7.25
N ILE A 69 -10.71 -16.49 -5.97
CA ILE A 69 -11.46 -17.55 -5.29
C ILE A 69 -12.86 -17.69 -5.89
N GLU A 70 -13.59 -16.59 -6.08
CA GLU A 70 -14.93 -16.62 -6.69
C GLU A 70 -14.92 -17.14 -8.14
N ASN A 71 -13.84 -16.84 -8.86
CA ASN A 71 -13.62 -17.36 -10.22
C ASN A 71 -13.13 -18.83 -10.25
N ASN A 72 -12.99 -19.51 -9.11
CA ASN A 72 -12.45 -20.87 -8.99
C ASN A 72 -11.02 -21.05 -9.52
N GLU A 73 -10.22 -19.96 -9.57
CA GLU A 73 -8.80 -20.02 -9.96
C GLU A 73 -7.94 -20.63 -8.83
N ILE A 74 -8.36 -20.43 -7.59
CA ILE A 74 -7.70 -20.93 -6.38
C ILE A 74 -8.76 -21.05 -5.26
N SER A 75 -8.51 -21.86 -4.23
CA SER A 75 -9.42 -21.95 -3.08
C SER A 75 -8.75 -21.52 -1.78
N LEU A 76 -9.55 -21.19 -0.75
CA LEU A 76 -9.05 -20.90 0.59
C LEU A 76 -8.19 -22.02 1.18
N ASP A 77 -8.46 -23.26 0.77
CA ASP A 77 -7.75 -24.47 1.23
C ASP A 77 -6.57 -24.88 0.34
N SER A 78 -6.35 -24.18 -0.78
CA SER A 78 -5.19 -24.41 -1.63
C SER A 78 -3.89 -24.18 -0.87
N TYR A 79 -2.97 -25.13 -0.98
CA TYR A 79 -1.63 -24.99 -0.43
C TYR A 79 -0.76 -24.12 -1.35
N VAL A 80 -0.22 -23.05 -0.79
CA VAL A 80 0.74 -22.15 -1.45
C VAL A 80 2.15 -22.51 -0.99
N THR A 81 3.04 -22.78 -1.94
CA THR A 81 4.45 -22.98 -1.67
C THR A 81 5.17 -21.65 -1.65
N ILE A 82 5.82 -21.31 -0.54
CA ILE A 82 6.49 -20.04 -0.33
C ILE A 82 7.76 -19.96 -1.18
N SER A 83 7.83 -18.96 -2.02
CA SER A 83 8.99 -18.69 -2.87
C SER A 83 10.17 -18.11 -2.07
N ARG A 84 11.34 -18.05 -2.71
CA ARG A 84 12.48 -17.32 -2.17
C ARG A 84 12.19 -15.81 -2.05
N ASN A 85 11.46 -15.24 -3.03
CA ASN A 85 11.10 -13.84 -3.05
C ASN A 85 10.18 -13.49 -1.88
N ALA A 86 9.07 -14.21 -1.71
CA ALA A 86 8.15 -14.00 -0.60
C ALA A 86 8.85 -14.13 0.78
N ALA A 87 9.67 -15.16 0.99
CA ALA A 87 10.40 -15.35 2.24
C ALA A 87 11.42 -14.24 2.54
N ALA A 88 11.94 -13.56 1.50
CA ALA A 88 12.94 -12.50 1.63
C ALA A 88 12.34 -11.12 1.91
N GLU A 89 11.00 -10.96 1.85
CA GLU A 89 10.36 -9.68 2.08
C GLU A 89 10.75 -9.04 3.42
N PRO A 90 10.98 -7.72 3.46
CA PRO A 90 11.25 -7.03 4.72
C PRO A 90 10.01 -6.94 5.61
N PRO A 91 10.15 -6.68 6.90
CA PRO A 91 9.04 -6.52 7.84
C PRO A 91 8.07 -5.35 7.44
N SER A 92 6.75 -5.43 7.82
CA SER A 92 6.08 -6.44 8.64
C SER A 92 5.93 -7.78 7.91
N LYS A 93 6.14 -8.90 8.61
CA LYS A 93 6.00 -10.24 8.03
C LYS A 93 5.72 -11.29 9.12
N ILE A 94 5.31 -12.50 8.73
CA ILE A 94 5.10 -13.64 9.62
C ILE A 94 6.24 -14.67 9.54
N TRP A 95 7.37 -14.31 8.92
CA TRP A 95 8.60 -15.09 8.84
C TRP A 95 8.42 -16.44 8.11
N LEU A 96 7.70 -16.41 6.99
CA LEU A 96 7.54 -17.57 6.10
C LEU A 96 8.89 -18.05 5.59
N LYS A 97 9.06 -19.38 5.51
CA LYS A 97 10.30 -20.00 5.04
C LYS A 97 10.15 -20.45 3.59
N ARG A 98 11.20 -20.29 2.77
CA ARG A 98 11.25 -20.84 1.42
C ARG A 98 10.89 -22.33 1.42
N GLY A 99 9.99 -22.73 0.51
CA GLY A 99 9.52 -24.11 0.38
C GLY A 99 8.45 -24.53 1.38
N GLN A 100 8.16 -23.70 2.39
CA GLN A 100 7.03 -23.93 3.30
C GLN A 100 5.73 -23.99 2.50
N LYS A 101 4.84 -24.91 2.86
CA LYS A 101 3.48 -25.00 2.31
C LYS A 101 2.49 -24.53 3.36
N ILE A 102 1.64 -23.58 3.00
CA ILE A 102 0.64 -23.00 3.90
C ILE A 102 -0.66 -22.78 3.12
N LYS A 103 -1.82 -22.97 3.74
CA LYS A 103 -3.11 -22.73 3.09
C LYS A 103 -3.33 -21.25 2.83
N LEU A 104 -3.93 -20.90 1.69
CA LEU A 104 -4.20 -19.53 1.26
C LEU A 104 -4.94 -18.72 2.34
N ARG A 105 -5.90 -19.31 3.04
CA ARG A 105 -6.66 -18.63 4.12
C ARG A 105 -5.77 -18.03 5.20
N TYR A 106 -4.66 -18.68 5.55
CA TYR A 106 -3.73 -18.15 6.56
C TYR A 106 -2.86 -17.03 6.02
N LEU A 107 -2.52 -17.04 4.74
CA LEU A 107 -1.84 -15.94 4.07
C LEU A 107 -2.75 -14.71 3.99
N ILE A 108 -4.03 -14.89 3.64
CA ILE A 108 -5.04 -13.83 3.63
C ILE A 108 -5.16 -13.19 5.01
N ARG A 109 -5.32 -13.99 6.07
CA ARG A 109 -5.36 -13.48 7.46
C ARG A 109 -4.08 -12.74 7.86
N ALA A 110 -2.91 -13.27 7.50
CA ALA A 110 -1.64 -12.62 7.80
C ALA A 110 -1.49 -11.28 7.08
N ALA A 111 -1.91 -11.18 5.81
CA ALA A 111 -1.90 -9.94 5.06
C ALA A 111 -2.90 -8.92 5.62
N ALA A 112 -4.11 -9.36 6.02
CA ALA A 112 -5.16 -8.49 6.56
C ALA A 112 -4.83 -7.98 7.97
N ILE A 113 -4.49 -8.87 8.90
CA ILE A 113 -4.39 -8.55 10.34
C ILE A 113 -2.99 -8.06 10.69
N LYS A 114 -1.94 -8.76 10.23
CA LYS A 114 -0.54 -8.43 10.55
C LYS A 114 0.10 -7.51 9.50
N SER A 115 -0.61 -7.24 8.41
CA SER A 115 -0.05 -6.50 7.26
C SER A 115 1.24 -7.16 6.71
N ALA A 116 1.29 -8.49 6.72
CA ALA A 116 2.49 -9.28 6.40
C ALA A 116 2.86 -9.16 4.92
N ASN A 117 4.08 -8.68 4.64
CA ASN A 117 4.59 -8.49 3.28
C ASN A 117 4.86 -9.82 2.59
N ASP A 118 5.49 -10.77 3.30
CA ASP A 118 5.77 -12.14 2.81
C ASP A 118 4.48 -12.87 2.42
N ALA A 119 3.42 -12.71 3.20
CA ALA A 119 2.11 -13.28 2.89
C ALA A 119 1.49 -12.62 1.64
N ALA A 120 1.56 -11.30 1.51
CA ALA A 120 1.02 -10.59 0.36
C ALA A 120 1.73 -10.99 -0.95
N THR A 121 3.05 -11.07 -0.94
CA THR A 121 3.85 -11.53 -2.08
C THR A 121 3.52 -12.98 -2.43
N ALA A 122 3.41 -13.87 -1.44
CA ALA A 122 3.05 -15.27 -1.66
C ALA A 122 1.65 -15.43 -2.27
N ILE A 123 0.66 -14.63 -1.84
CA ILE A 123 -0.67 -14.59 -2.45
C ILE A 123 -0.56 -14.20 -3.93
N GLY A 124 0.16 -13.12 -4.23
CA GLY A 124 0.31 -12.61 -5.59
C GLY A 124 0.96 -13.62 -6.54
N GLU A 125 2.03 -14.27 -6.07
CA GLU A 125 2.74 -15.29 -6.85
C GLU A 125 1.88 -16.54 -7.07
N ALA A 126 1.11 -16.97 -6.07
CA ALA A 126 0.22 -18.13 -6.19
C ALA A 126 -0.89 -17.91 -7.24
N ILE A 127 -1.42 -16.69 -7.33
CA ILE A 127 -2.53 -16.35 -8.24
C ILE A 127 -2.05 -16.04 -9.66
N SER A 128 -0.88 -15.42 -9.82
CA SER A 128 -0.44 -14.87 -11.11
C SER A 128 0.92 -15.39 -11.58
N GLY A 129 1.49 -16.38 -10.89
CA GLY A 129 2.79 -16.98 -11.19
C GLY A 129 4.00 -16.10 -10.84
N SER A 130 3.81 -14.78 -10.72
CA SER A 130 4.85 -13.85 -10.28
C SER A 130 4.26 -12.56 -9.72
N GLU A 131 4.98 -11.89 -8.82
CA GLU A 131 4.59 -10.58 -8.29
C GLU A 131 4.44 -9.53 -9.40
N ALA A 132 5.29 -9.57 -10.44
CA ALA A 132 5.20 -8.66 -11.57
C ALA A 132 3.88 -8.82 -12.35
N ASN A 133 3.45 -10.04 -12.62
CA ASN A 133 2.17 -10.31 -13.26
C ASN A 133 0.99 -9.95 -12.34
N PHE A 134 1.13 -10.23 -11.05
CA PHE A 134 0.11 -9.86 -10.06
C PHE A 134 -0.08 -8.34 -9.98
N SER A 135 0.99 -7.56 -9.95
CA SER A 135 0.94 -6.10 -9.97
C SER A 135 0.24 -5.53 -11.21
N LYS A 136 0.44 -6.17 -12.37
CA LYS A 136 -0.30 -5.84 -13.60
C LYS A 136 -1.80 -6.15 -13.44
N ARG A 137 -2.15 -7.31 -12.85
CA ARG A 137 -3.54 -7.70 -12.55
C ARG A 137 -4.16 -6.70 -11.59
N MET A 138 -3.52 -6.37 -10.47
CA MET A 138 -3.99 -5.36 -9.51
C MET A 138 -4.29 -4.03 -10.20
N THR A 139 -3.41 -3.57 -11.08
CA THR A 139 -3.59 -2.29 -11.80
C THR A 139 -4.76 -2.35 -12.80
N ARG A 140 -4.95 -3.46 -13.51
CA ARG A 140 -6.11 -3.65 -14.40
C ARG A 140 -7.42 -3.66 -13.59
N THR A 141 -7.46 -4.41 -12.49
CA THR A 141 -8.61 -4.47 -11.57
C THR A 141 -8.95 -3.09 -11.02
N ALA A 142 -7.94 -2.32 -10.57
CA ALA A 142 -8.14 -0.95 -10.12
C ALA A 142 -8.79 -0.06 -11.19
N ARG A 143 -8.32 -0.14 -12.42
CA ARG A 143 -8.89 0.63 -13.54
C ARG A 143 -10.33 0.25 -13.84
N ALA A 144 -10.66 -1.04 -13.79
CA ALA A 144 -12.02 -1.54 -14.00
C ALA A 144 -13.00 -1.03 -12.94
N MET A 145 -12.51 -0.74 -11.72
CA MET A 145 -13.29 -0.13 -10.63
C MET A 145 -13.41 1.40 -10.72
N GLY A 146 -12.74 2.05 -11.69
CA GLY A 146 -12.68 3.51 -11.77
C GLY A 146 -11.54 4.17 -10.99
N MET A 147 -10.59 3.41 -10.43
CA MET A 147 -9.39 3.92 -9.77
C MET A 147 -8.37 4.41 -10.83
N SER A 148 -8.72 5.49 -11.52
CA SER A 148 -8.02 5.95 -12.74
C SER A 148 -6.59 6.47 -12.48
N ARG A 149 -6.27 6.87 -11.26
CA ARG A 149 -4.99 7.47 -10.88
C ARG A 149 -4.08 6.49 -10.12
N THR A 150 -4.43 5.19 -10.08
CA THR A 150 -3.73 4.14 -9.33
C THR A 150 -2.88 3.27 -10.24
N THR A 151 -1.66 2.97 -9.78
CA THR A 151 -0.77 1.97 -10.37
C THR A 151 -0.08 1.21 -9.25
N PHE A 152 -0.23 -0.11 -9.26
CA PHE A 152 0.46 -1.00 -8.34
C PHE A 152 1.73 -1.57 -8.98
N LYS A 153 2.80 -1.75 -8.18
CA LYS A 153 4.10 -2.30 -8.59
C LYS A 153 4.55 -3.49 -7.74
N ASN A 154 3.86 -3.76 -6.66
CA ASN A 154 4.06 -4.91 -5.77
C ASN A 154 2.76 -5.23 -5.03
N ALA A 155 2.73 -6.36 -4.33
CA ALA A 155 1.57 -6.84 -3.60
C ALA A 155 1.44 -6.26 -2.18
N HIS A 156 2.49 -5.67 -1.63
CA HIS A 156 2.59 -5.37 -0.19
C HIS A 156 2.60 -3.88 0.14
N GLY A 157 2.98 -3.01 -0.81
CA GLY A 157 2.94 -1.55 -0.64
C GLY A 157 4.26 -0.90 -0.19
N LEU A 158 5.38 -1.63 -0.16
CA LEU A 158 6.68 -1.00 0.02
C LEU A 158 6.96 -0.05 -1.15
N THR A 159 7.61 1.06 -0.85
CA THR A 159 7.86 2.13 -1.79
C THR A 159 8.61 1.66 -3.03
N ARG A 160 8.03 1.91 -4.19
CA ARG A 160 8.62 1.64 -5.50
C ARG A 160 8.22 2.74 -6.47
N ALA A 161 9.14 3.15 -7.34
CA ALA A 161 8.86 4.18 -8.34
C ALA A 161 7.60 3.85 -9.16
N GLY A 162 6.65 4.78 -9.21
CA GLY A 162 5.37 4.61 -9.88
C GLY A 162 4.31 3.78 -9.12
N HIS A 163 4.59 3.30 -7.91
CA HIS A 163 3.59 2.67 -7.04
C HIS A 163 2.82 3.77 -6.32
N LEU A 164 1.75 4.25 -6.94
CA LEU A 164 1.01 5.43 -6.50
C LEU A 164 -0.50 5.18 -6.57
N SER A 165 -1.21 5.81 -5.65
CA SER A 165 -2.68 5.85 -5.60
C SER A 165 -3.14 7.22 -5.11
N THR A 166 -4.45 7.40 -4.93
CA THR A 166 -5.07 8.60 -4.36
C THR A 166 -6.02 8.23 -3.23
N ALA A 167 -6.32 9.17 -2.34
CA ALA A 167 -7.30 8.94 -1.29
C ALA A 167 -8.68 8.58 -1.87
N ARG A 168 -9.08 9.21 -2.97
CA ARG A 168 -10.31 8.88 -3.69
C ARG A 168 -10.30 7.44 -4.19
N ASP A 169 -9.26 7.02 -4.90
CA ASP A 169 -9.17 5.67 -5.46
C ASP A 169 -9.19 4.61 -4.36
N MET A 170 -8.46 4.85 -3.24
CA MET A 170 -8.47 3.91 -2.11
C MET A 170 -9.84 3.83 -1.42
N THR A 171 -10.61 4.92 -1.42
CA THR A 171 -11.99 4.93 -0.90
C THR A 171 -12.94 4.13 -1.82
N ILE A 172 -12.75 4.23 -3.15
CA ILE A 172 -13.46 3.40 -4.14
C ILE A 172 -13.18 1.92 -3.87
N LEU A 173 -11.90 1.54 -3.71
CA LEU A 173 -11.52 0.17 -3.38
C LEU A 173 -12.17 -0.31 -2.07
N GLY A 174 -12.15 0.53 -1.03
CA GLY A 174 -12.81 0.21 0.25
C GLY A 174 -14.30 -0.10 0.09
N ARG A 175 -15.00 0.69 -0.74
CA ARG A 175 -16.40 0.44 -1.06
C ARG A 175 -16.60 -0.89 -1.79
N HIS A 176 -15.80 -1.19 -2.80
CA HIS A 176 -15.84 -2.48 -3.51
C HIS A 176 -15.55 -3.67 -2.57
N MET A 177 -14.59 -3.55 -1.66
CA MET A 177 -14.31 -4.60 -0.65
C MET A 177 -15.55 -4.96 0.17
N ILE A 178 -16.36 -3.96 0.55
CA ILE A 178 -17.56 -4.15 1.38
C ILE A 178 -18.70 -4.83 0.59
N TYR A 179 -18.91 -4.42 -0.67
CA TYR A 179 -20.11 -4.81 -1.41
C TYR A 179 -19.90 -5.99 -2.36
N ASP A 180 -18.70 -6.15 -2.92
CA ASP A 180 -18.45 -7.22 -3.89
C ASP A 180 -18.16 -8.56 -3.19
N TYR A 181 -17.54 -8.50 -1.99
CA TYR A 181 -17.09 -9.70 -1.26
C TYR A 181 -17.43 -9.64 0.24
N PRO A 182 -18.71 -9.41 0.61
CA PRO A 182 -19.13 -9.28 2.01
C PRO A 182 -18.82 -10.52 2.85
N GLN A 183 -18.83 -11.72 2.23
CA GLN A 183 -18.53 -13.00 2.90
C GLN A 183 -17.09 -13.09 3.43
N TYR A 184 -16.16 -12.30 2.91
CA TYR A 184 -14.75 -12.27 3.37
C TYR A 184 -14.46 -11.12 4.33
N TYR A 185 -15.42 -10.25 4.62
CA TYR A 185 -15.18 -9.06 5.45
C TYR A 185 -14.85 -9.40 6.91
N ASN A 186 -15.25 -10.58 7.38
CA ASN A 186 -15.03 -11.06 8.73
C ASN A 186 -13.85 -12.05 8.87
N LEU A 187 -12.96 -12.13 7.87
CA LEU A 187 -11.80 -13.03 7.88
C LEU A 187 -10.68 -12.58 8.81
#